data_72e07e59d2e7ae8d43d1e1bf7b4ac965
#
_entry.id   72e07e59d2e7ae8d43d1e1bf7b4ac965
#
_cell.length_a   1.000
_cell.length_b   1.000
_cell.length_c   1.000
_cell.angle_alpha   90.00
_cell.angle_beta   90.00
_cell.angle_gamma   90.00
#
_symmetry.space_group_name_H-M   'P 1'
#
loop_
_entity.id
_entity.type
_entity.pdbx_description
1 polymer ?
#
loop_
_entity_poly.entity_id
_entity_poly.type
_entity_poly.pdbx_seq_one_letter_code
_entity_poly.pdbx_strand_id
1 'polypeptide(L)'
;MVDSEASWKIWGSGELPVRCWEGDYVVYNPLTGSAHVLDIVTGEVLKEIGTGSGRESALCQRVAEFLEVPNDAGVAIHVREILAQLDDLGLIERMDGC
;
A
#
# COMPACT_ATOMS: atom_id res chain seq x y z
N MET A 1 13.59 19.10 13.65
CA MET A 1 12.34 19.01 12.88
C MET A 1 11.80 17.61 12.94
N VAL A 2 10.57 17.50 13.33
CA VAL A 2 9.93 16.20 13.40
C VAL A 2 9.22 15.94 12.09
N ASP A 3 9.51 14.81 11.51
CA ASP A 3 8.78 14.36 10.33
C ASP A 3 7.54 13.62 10.83
N SER A 4 6.38 14.21 10.62
CA SER A 4 5.12 13.64 11.07
C SER A 4 4.49 12.73 10.02
N GLU A 5 5.21 12.49 8.93
CA GLU A 5 4.70 11.67 7.87
C GLU A 5 4.61 10.20 8.30
N ALA A 6 3.47 9.59 8.07
CA ALA A 6 3.28 8.19 8.35
C ALA A 6 4.06 7.32 7.37
N SER A 7 4.58 6.24 7.86
CA SER A 7 5.23 5.22 7.05
C SER A 7 4.56 3.89 7.32
N TRP A 8 4.58 3.03 6.32
CA TRP A 8 3.92 1.73 6.38
C TRP A 8 4.87 0.63 5.95
N LYS A 9 4.63 -0.55 6.45
CA LYS A 9 5.39 -1.74 6.05
C LYS A 9 4.44 -2.92 5.93
N ILE A 10 4.91 -3.98 5.27
CA ILE A 10 4.17 -5.23 5.20
C ILE A 10 4.08 -5.81 6.61
N TRP A 11 2.91 -6.27 6.99
CA TRP A 11 2.69 -6.84 8.30
C TRP A 11 3.55 -8.09 8.48
N GLY A 12 4.13 -8.20 9.64
CA GLY A 12 4.99 -9.34 9.96
C GLY A 12 6.39 -9.18 9.38
N SER A 13 7.07 -10.26 9.15
CA SER A 13 8.48 -10.23 8.74
C SER A 13 8.64 -10.32 7.26
N GLY A 14 7.57 -10.11 6.50
CA GLY A 14 7.86 -10.52 5.30
C GLY A 14 7.30 -10.16 4.01
N GLU A 15 7.35 -11.11 3.16
CA GLU A 15 6.81 -10.96 1.84
C GLU A 15 5.39 -11.48 1.85
N LEU A 16 4.49 -10.71 1.25
CA LEU A 16 3.17 -11.21 0.96
C LEU A 16 3.18 -11.81 -0.43
N PRO A 17 2.67 -13.02 -0.61
CA PRO A 17 2.52 -13.56 -1.96
C PRO A 17 1.48 -12.73 -2.71
N VAL A 18 1.96 -11.98 -3.68
CA VAL A 18 1.11 -11.14 -4.53
C VAL A 18 1.23 -11.66 -5.94
N ARG A 19 0.11 -11.96 -6.57
CA ARG A 19 0.08 -12.41 -7.94
C ARG A 19 -0.77 -11.48 -8.79
N CYS A 20 -0.31 -11.19 -9.98
CA CYS A 20 -1.07 -10.42 -10.94
C CYS A 20 -1.86 -11.41 -11.81
N TRP A 21 -3.16 -11.21 -11.88
CA TRP A 21 -4.05 -12.08 -12.64
C TRP A 21 -5.03 -11.22 -13.40
N GLU A 22 -4.91 -11.20 -14.72
CA GLU A 22 -5.81 -10.47 -15.62
C GLU A 22 -6.00 -9.00 -15.23
N GLY A 23 -4.91 -8.34 -14.84
CA GLY A 23 -4.94 -6.93 -14.47
C GLY A 23 -5.27 -6.64 -13.01
N ASP A 24 -5.68 -7.66 -12.28
CA ASP A 24 -5.93 -7.54 -10.84
C ASP A 24 -4.79 -8.16 -10.06
N TYR A 25 -4.63 -7.73 -8.83
CA TYR A 25 -3.69 -8.35 -7.91
C TYR A 25 -4.43 -9.24 -6.95
N VAL A 26 -3.92 -10.44 -6.76
CA VAL A 26 -4.42 -11.36 -5.74
C VAL A 26 -3.35 -11.48 -4.67
N VAL A 27 -3.70 -11.15 -3.44
CA VAL A 27 -2.78 -11.26 -2.31
C VAL A 27 -3.29 -12.32 -1.35
N TYR A 28 -2.39 -13.16 -0.92
CA TYR A 28 -2.70 -14.25 0.00
C TYR A 28 -2.14 -13.92 1.37
N ASN A 29 -2.99 -13.96 2.39
CA ASN A 29 -2.57 -13.74 3.76
C ASN A 29 -2.33 -15.10 4.42
N PRO A 30 -1.07 -15.48 4.67
CA PRO A 30 -0.77 -16.80 5.23
C PRO A 30 -1.23 -16.97 6.67
N LEU A 31 -1.46 -15.88 7.39
CA LEU A 31 -1.92 -15.98 8.77
C LEU A 31 -3.37 -16.41 8.87
N THR A 32 -4.20 -15.95 7.97
CA THR A 32 -5.63 -16.26 7.99
C THR A 32 -6.02 -17.29 6.94
N GLY A 33 -5.15 -17.55 5.98
CA GLY A 33 -5.47 -18.40 4.86
C GLY A 33 -6.37 -17.74 3.83
N SER A 34 -6.62 -16.46 3.97
CA SER A 34 -7.53 -15.72 3.08
C SER A 34 -6.80 -15.17 1.87
N ALA A 35 -7.50 -15.14 0.75
CA ALA A 35 -7.03 -14.46 -0.45
C ALA A 35 -7.90 -13.24 -0.71
N HIS A 36 -7.28 -12.15 -1.12
CA HIS A 36 -7.98 -10.90 -1.39
C HIS A 36 -7.63 -10.43 -2.80
N VAL A 37 -8.64 -10.01 -3.53
CA VAL A 37 -8.44 -9.41 -4.85
C VAL A 37 -8.37 -7.91 -4.68
N LEU A 38 -7.29 -7.33 -5.18
CA LEU A 38 -7.05 -5.89 -5.10
C LEU A 38 -7.09 -5.32 -6.50
N ASP A 39 -7.61 -4.11 -6.65
CA ASP A 39 -7.51 -3.43 -7.92
C ASP A 39 -6.03 -3.07 -8.18
N ILE A 40 -5.76 -2.68 -9.43
CA ILE A 40 -4.38 -2.47 -9.85
C ILE A 40 -3.69 -1.37 -9.07
N VAL A 41 -4.41 -0.30 -8.72
CA VAL A 41 -3.84 0.82 -7.96
C VAL A 41 -3.50 0.38 -6.54
N THR A 42 -4.42 -0.32 -5.90
CA THR A 42 -4.19 -0.84 -4.55
C THR A 42 -3.03 -1.82 -4.53
N GLY A 43 -2.96 -2.69 -5.54
CA GLY A 43 -1.86 -3.63 -5.67
C GLY A 43 -0.51 -2.94 -5.86
N GLU A 44 -0.48 -1.86 -6.65
CA GLU A 44 0.75 -1.09 -6.84
C GLU A 44 1.22 -0.43 -5.55
N VAL A 45 0.29 0.10 -4.76
CA VAL A 45 0.62 0.67 -3.45
C VAL A 45 1.21 -0.41 -2.55
N LEU A 46 0.59 -1.58 -2.51
CA LEU A 46 1.09 -2.68 -1.68
C LEU A 46 2.51 -3.11 -2.11
N LYS A 47 2.77 -3.18 -3.40
CA LYS A 47 4.10 -3.50 -3.91
C LYS A 47 5.14 -2.47 -3.50
N GLU A 48 4.80 -1.19 -3.59
CA GLU A 48 5.72 -0.14 -3.17
C GLU A 48 6.04 -0.23 -1.68
N ILE A 49 5.05 -0.51 -0.86
CA ILE A 49 5.28 -0.73 0.58
C ILE A 49 6.22 -1.91 0.77
N GLY A 50 6.04 -2.97 0.01
CA GLY A 50 6.88 -4.15 0.08
C GLY A 50 8.33 -3.92 -0.31
N THR A 51 8.59 -2.91 -1.14
CA THR A 51 9.97 -2.57 -1.54
C THR A 51 10.66 -1.64 -0.54
N GLY A 52 9.96 -1.23 0.51
CA GLY A 52 10.51 -0.31 1.51
C GLY A 52 10.10 1.14 1.30
N SER A 53 9.33 1.44 0.29
CA SER A 53 8.89 2.81 -0.02
C SER A 53 7.52 3.08 0.58
N GLY A 54 7.40 2.88 1.89
CA GLY A 54 6.12 2.95 2.58
C GLY A 54 5.72 4.32 3.11
N ARG A 55 6.45 5.38 2.77
CA ARG A 55 6.08 6.73 3.18
C ARG A 55 4.89 7.23 2.37
N GLU A 56 3.96 7.92 3.02
CA GLU A 56 2.78 8.40 2.31
C GLU A 56 3.12 9.31 1.13
N SER A 57 4.12 10.18 1.27
CA SER A 57 4.51 11.04 0.16
C SER A 57 5.03 10.25 -1.03
N ALA A 58 5.80 9.21 -0.78
CA ALA A 58 6.30 8.36 -1.85
C ALA A 58 5.15 7.59 -2.52
N LEU A 59 4.20 7.12 -1.72
CA LEU A 59 3.03 6.41 -2.23
C LEU A 59 2.14 7.34 -3.06
N CYS A 60 1.95 8.57 -2.60
CA CYS A 60 1.19 9.56 -3.36
C CYS A 60 1.84 9.85 -4.70
N GLN A 61 3.15 10.02 -4.71
CA GLN A 61 3.88 10.25 -5.95
C GLN A 61 3.74 9.06 -6.89
N ARG A 62 3.87 7.86 -6.36
CA ARG A 62 3.75 6.64 -7.18
C ARG A 62 2.35 6.51 -7.78
N VAL A 63 1.31 6.74 -6.99
CA VAL A 63 -0.05 6.67 -7.48
C VAL A 63 -0.31 7.74 -8.53
N ALA A 64 0.16 8.96 -8.29
CA ALA A 64 -0.01 10.04 -9.26
C ALA A 64 0.66 9.70 -10.58
N GLU A 65 1.86 9.14 -10.54
CA GLU A 65 2.57 8.71 -11.74
C GLU A 65 1.83 7.58 -12.45
N PHE A 66 1.35 6.63 -11.68
CA PHE A 66 0.65 5.48 -12.24
C PHE A 66 -0.64 5.89 -12.94
N LEU A 67 -1.39 6.83 -12.34
CA LEU A 67 -2.65 7.31 -12.90
C LEU A 67 -2.46 8.46 -13.89
N GLU A 68 -1.23 8.96 -14.02
CA GLU A 68 -0.91 10.10 -14.89
C GLU A 68 -1.74 11.32 -14.52
N VAL A 69 -1.80 11.63 -13.25
CA VAL A 69 -2.54 12.78 -12.71
C VAL A 69 -1.61 13.60 -11.81
N PRO A 70 -1.94 14.86 -11.57
CA PRO A 70 -1.17 15.69 -10.64
C PRO A 70 -1.19 15.11 -9.23
N ASN A 71 -0.07 15.20 -8.55
CA ASN A 71 0.03 14.77 -7.16
C ASN A 71 -0.54 15.87 -6.26
N ASP A 72 -1.82 15.80 -6.01
CA ASP A 72 -2.55 16.83 -5.26
C ASP A 72 -3.33 16.18 -4.10
N ALA A 73 -4.19 16.98 -3.46
CA ALA A 73 -4.99 16.51 -2.33
C ALA A 73 -5.90 15.34 -2.68
N GLY A 74 -6.37 15.27 -3.91
CA GLY A 74 -7.20 14.15 -4.35
C GLY A 74 -6.44 12.83 -4.32
N VAL A 75 -5.19 12.85 -4.77
CA VAL A 75 -4.32 11.68 -4.71
C VAL A 75 -4.05 11.29 -3.25
N ALA A 76 -3.79 12.28 -2.39
CA ALA A 76 -3.53 12.00 -0.98
C ALA A 76 -4.72 11.33 -0.31
N ILE A 77 -5.93 11.79 -0.58
CA ILE A 77 -7.14 11.18 -0.06
C ILE A 77 -7.28 9.75 -0.54
N HIS A 78 -7.05 9.53 -1.83
CA HIS A 78 -7.15 8.21 -2.42
C HIS A 78 -6.14 7.24 -1.81
N VAL A 79 -4.90 7.68 -1.64
CA VAL A 79 -3.85 6.86 -1.01
C VAL A 79 -4.24 6.50 0.42
N ARG A 80 -4.78 7.46 1.19
CA ARG A 80 -5.20 7.17 2.55
C ARG A 80 -6.33 6.16 2.61
N GLU A 81 -7.24 6.20 1.67
CA GLU A 81 -8.30 5.19 1.58
C GLU A 81 -7.72 3.82 1.27
N ILE A 82 -6.76 3.74 0.36
CA ILE A 82 -6.08 2.50 0.03
C ILE A 82 -5.35 1.95 1.27
N LEU A 83 -4.63 2.80 1.98
CA LEU A 83 -3.89 2.39 3.17
C LEU A 83 -4.84 1.89 4.26
N ALA A 84 -5.96 2.56 4.45
CA ALA A 84 -6.96 2.12 5.42
C ALA A 84 -7.52 0.74 5.05
N GLN A 85 -7.76 0.50 3.77
CA GLN A 85 -8.24 -0.79 3.30
C GLN A 85 -7.20 -1.89 3.55
N LEU A 86 -5.94 -1.64 3.19
CA LEU A 86 -4.87 -2.61 3.37
C LEU A 86 -4.62 -2.90 4.85
N ASP A 87 -4.70 -1.88 5.69
CA ASP A 87 -4.55 -2.04 7.13
C ASP A 87 -5.70 -2.87 7.70
N ASP A 88 -6.92 -2.61 7.27
CA ASP A 88 -8.10 -3.34 7.70
C ASP A 88 -8.03 -4.82 7.31
N LEU A 89 -7.43 -5.11 6.17
CA LEU A 89 -7.20 -6.48 5.72
C LEU A 89 -6.04 -7.17 6.46
N GLY A 90 -5.29 -6.43 7.28
CA GLY A 90 -4.17 -6.99 8.02
C GLY A 90 -2.92 -7.22 7.18
N LEU A 91 -2.81 -6.55 6.05
CA LEU A 91 -1.68 -6.75 5.13
C LEU A 91 -0.51 -5.82 5.38
N ILE A 92 -0.78 -4.69 6.00
CA ILE A 92 0.26 -3.69 6.32
C ILE A 92 0.13 -3.26 7.76
N GLU A 93 1.19 -2.67 8.28
CA GLU A 93 1.13 -2.05 9.60
C GLU A 93 1.85 -0.72 9.57
N ARG A 94 1.42 0.17 10.44
CA ARG A 94 2.02 1.47 10.53
C ARG A 94 3.35 1.38 11.26
N MET A 95 4.37 1.98 10.67
CA MET A 95 5.65 2.10 11.34
C MET A 95 5.60 3.34 12.20
N ASP A 96 5.59 3.16 13.49
CA ASP A 96 5.73 4.28 14.40
C ASP A 96 7.21 4.60 14.46
N GLY A 97 7.55 5.66 13.79
CA GLY A 97 8.93 6.02 13.67
C GLY A 97 9.49 6.70 14.88
N CYS A 98 9.37 6.18 15.98
CA CYS A 98 9.90 6.82 17.18
C CYS A 98 11.29 7.27 17.03
#